data_12969a19580f638dcbb6aad8d8799733
#
_entry.id   12969a19580f638dcbb6aad8d8799733
#
_cell.length_a   1.000
_cell.length_b   1.000
_cell.length_c   1.000
_cell.angle_alpha   90.00
_cell.angle_beta   90.00
_cell.angle_gamma   90.00
#
_symmetry.space_group_name_H-M   'P 1'
#
loop_
_entity.id
_entity.type
_entity.pdbx_description
1 polymer ?
#
loop_
_entity_poly.entity_id
_entity_poly.type
_entity_poly.pdbx_seq_one_letter_code
_entity_poly.pdbx_strand_id
1 'polypeptide(L)'
;METAESVESKSLVNHVDSGLPRWLIEAAFVCYLLQAVVNYAPLIHWMNDASLSWVRAIIQTFGAVVMYVGLLRGMKPLYRPMTVAWWIVIALNVAGFFTETIPAIMFSIGLPVAVSLMLVYLPFGCAIAYNYRGRLRQVGVWMALYILVSSIIPVLVFLLFPPDSWIGSLSLEIPTIAVIVIYAWVQRRVLVL
;
A
#
# COMPACT_ATOMS: atom_id res chain seq x y z
N MET A 1 0.28 -9.97 33.48
CA MET A 1 -1.11 -10.47 33.51
C MET A 1 -1.89 -9.69 32.46
N GLU A 2 -2.01 -10.21 31.22
CA GLU A 2 -2.92 -9.60 30.24
C GLU A 2 -4.35 -9.82 30.75
N THR A 3 -5.09 -8.75 30.94
CA THR A 3 -6.47 -8.83 31.39
C THR A 3 -7.31 -9.54 30.32
N ALA A 4 -8.25 -10.38 30.75
CA ALA A 4 -9.15 -11.13 29.85
C ALA A 4 -9.84 -10.21 28.82
N GLU A 5 -10.11 -8.94 29.17
CA GLU A 5 -10.62 -7.89 28.28
C GLU A 5 -9.72 -7.59 27.08
N SER A 6 -8.38 -7.64 27.25
CA SER A 6 -7.44 -7.40 26.16
C SER A 6 -7.38 -8.57 25.16
N VAL A 7 -7.65 -9.78 25.64
CA VAL A 7 -7.68 -10.99 24.80
C VAL A 7 -9.00 -11.06 24.03
N GLU A 8 -10.09 -10.66 24.64
CA GLU A 8 -11.42 -10.64 24.03
C GLU A 8 -11.53 -9.56 22.94
N SER A 9 -10.96 -8.36 23.15
CA SER A 9 -10.90 -7.32 22.14
C SER A 9 -10.07 -7.71 20.90
N LYS A 10 -9.00 -8.48 21.09
CA LYS A 10 -8.17 -9.03 20.01
C LYS A 10 -8.89 -10.11 19.18
N SER A 11 -9.87 -10.79 19.73
CA SER A 11 -10.61 -11.87 19.05
C SER A 11 -11.78 -11.37 18.20
N LEU A 12 -12.34 -10.21 18.52
CA LEU A 12 -13.59 -9.71 17.95
C LEU A 12 -13.43 -8.91 16.64
N VAL A 13 -12.22 -8.46 16.29
CA VAL A 13 -12.03 -7.57 15.14
C VAL A 13 -11.70 -8.36 13.88
N ASN A 14 -12.61 -9.16 13.40
CA ASN A 14 -12.53 -9.77 12.06
C ASN A 14 -13.19 -8.93 10.97
N HIS A 15 -14.01 -7.95 11.36
CA HIS A 15 -14.77 -7.09 10.47
C HIS A 15 -14.61 -5.63 10.89
N VAL A 16 -14.37 -4.78 9.90
CA VAL A 16 -14.20 -3.35 10.07
C VAL A 16 -15.39 -2.65 9.41
N ASP A 17 -16.22 -2.02 10.23
CA ASP A 17 -17.21 -1.08 9.70
C ASP A 17 -16.51 0.25 9.39
N SER A 18 -16.17 0.45 8.13
CA SER A 18 -15.46 1.65 7.67
C SER A 18 -16.34 2.90 7.67
N GLY A 19 -17.67 2.74 7.71
CA GLY A 19 -18.62 3.82 7.46
C GLY A 19 -18.51 4.43 6.06
N LEU A 20 -17.70 3.84 5.16
CA LEU A 20 -17.59 4.27 3.77
C LEU A 20 -18.60 3.52 2.90
N PRO A 21 -19.18 4.19 1.87
CA PRO A 21 -20.07 3.52 0.96
C PRO A 21 -19.33 2.41 0.20
N ARG A 22 -20.00 1.28 0.02
CA ARG A 22 -19.43 0.09 -0.64
C ARG A 22 -18.86 0.39 -2.03
N TRP A 23 -19.57 1.22 -2.82
CA TRP A 23 -19.12 1.59 -4.16
C TRP A 23 -17.76 2.30 -4.16
N LEU A 24 -17.46 3.09 -3.11
CA LEU A 24 -16.20 3.81 -2.99
C LEU A 24 -15.02 2.84 -2.72
N ILE A 25 -15.27 1.82 -1.89
CA ILE A 25 -14.28 0.76 -1.60
C ILE A 25 -14.03 -0.08 -2.86
N GLU A 26 -15.08 -0.42 -3.60
CA GLU A 26 -14.94 -1.13 -4.87
C GLU A 26 -14.20 -0.29 -5.92
N ALA A 27 -14.49 1.00 -5.99
CA ALA A 27 -13.76 1.91 -6.87
C ALA A 27 -12.27 1.99 -6.50
N ALA A 28 -11.94 2.06 -5.22
CA ALA A 28 -10.56 2.01 -4.75
C ALA A 28 -9.87 0.70 -5.11
N PHE A 29 -10.55 -0.44 -4.98
CA PHE A 29 -10.02 -1.73 -5.40
C PHE A 29 -9.74 -1.78 -6.91
N VAL A 30 -10.68 -1.27 -7.73
CA VAL A 30 -10.47 -1.14 -9.18
C VAL A 30 -9.26 -0.26 -9.49
N CYS A 31 -9.03 0.82 -8.74
CA CYS A 31 -7.82 1.64 -8.89
C CYS A 31 -6.53 0.84 -8.68
N TYR A 32 -6.47 -0.05 -7.69
CA TYR A 32 -5.31 -0.94 -7.52
C TYR A 32 -5.12 -1.92 -8.69
N LEU A 33 -6.21 -2.45 -9.25
CA LEU A 33 -6.13 -3.30 -10.45
C LEU A 33 -5.64 -2.50 -11.65
N LEU A 34 -6.16 -1.28 -11.85
CA LEU A 34 -5.71 -0.38 -12.92
C LEU A 34 -4.23 0.02 -12.72
N GLN A 35 -3.80 0.26 -11.48
CA GLN A 35 -2.39 0.53 -11.19
C GLN A 35 -1.51 -0.65 -11.62
N ALA A 36 -1.94 -1.88 -11.36
CA ALA A 36 -1.21 -3.06 -11.83
C ALA A 36 -1.09 -3.09 -13.37
N VAL A 37 -2.18 -2.78 -14.09
CA VAL A 37 -2.18 -2.71 -15.55
C VAL A 37 -1.28 -1.57 -16.05
N VAL A 38 -1.36 -0.37 -15.46
CA VAL A 38 -0.56 0.78 -15.84
C VAL A 38 0.92 0.55 -15.60
N ASN A 39 1.29 -0.18 -14.55
CA ASN A 39 2.69 -0.57 -14.32
C ASN A 39 3.24 -1.49 -15.43
N TYR A 40 2.36 -2.23 -16.12
CA TYR A 40 2.72 -3.05 -17.28
C TYR A 40 2.77 -2.26 -18.60
N ALA A 41 2.12 -1.13 -18.67
CA ALA A 41 2.00 -0.36 -19.91
C ALA A 41 3.34 0.07 -20.54
N PRO A 42 4.40 0.43 -19.78
CA PRO A 42 5.72 0.70 -20.37
C PRO A 42 6.32 -0.49 -21.09
N LEU A 43 6.11 -1.71 -20.59
CA LEU A 43 6.64 -2.95 -21.20
C LEU A 43 6.00 -3.26 -22.55
N ILE A 44 4.77 -2.79 -22.78
CA ILE A 44 4.03 -2.98 -24.04
C ILE A 44 4.01 -1.72 -24.91
N HIS A 45 4.76 -0.68 -24.56
CA HIS A 45 4.87 0.58 -25.30
C HIS A 45 3.54 1.26 -25.63
N TRP A 46 2.53 1.12 -24.77
CA TRP A 46 1.18 1.61 -25.04
C TRP A 46 1.00 3.11 -24.81
N MET A 47 1.82 3.70 -23.97
CA MET A 47 1.63 5.09 -23.57
C MET A 47 2.96 5.83 -23.41
N ASN A 48 2.93 7.15 -23.57
CA ASN A 48 4.04 8.04 -23.28
C ASN A 48 4.27 8.14 -21.75
N ASP A 49 5.52 8.11 -21.31
CA ASP A 49 5.92 8.10 -19.89
C ASP A 49 5.34 9.28 -19.08
N ALA A 50 5.27 10.47 -19.67
CA ALA A 50 4.75 11.65 -18.96
C ALA A 50 3.24 11.54 -18.67
N SER A 51 2.45 11.07 -19.65
CA SER A 51 0.99 10.87 -19.45
C SER A 51 0.73 9.73 -18.48
N LEU A 52 1.58 8.72 -18.50
CA LEU A 52 1.48 7.55 -17.64
C LEU A 52 1.71 7.89 -16.16
N SER A 53 2.66 8.78 -15.87
CA SER A 53 2.97 9.19 -14.49
C SER A 53 1.77 9.84 -13.80
N TRP A 54 1.05 10.73 -14.48
CA TRP A 54 -0.15 11.37 -13.95
C TRP A 54 -1.27 10.36 -13.67
N VAL A 55 -1.56 9.49 -14.64
CA VAL A 55 -2.59 8.46 -14.49
C VAL A 55 -2.25 7.54 -13.31
N ARG A 56 -1.00 7.08 -13.24
CA ARG A 56 -0.50 6.25 -12.15
C ARG A 56 -0.68 6.93 -10.80
N ALA A 57 -0.22 8.17 -10.67
CA ALA A 57 -0.30 8.93 -9.43
C ALA A 57 -1.74 9.12 -8.95
N ILE A 58 -2.68 9.41 -9.85
CA ILE A 58 -4.10 9.59 -9.51
C ILE A 58 -4.70 8.28 -8.98
N ILE A 59 -4.59 7.18 -9.74
CA ILE A 59 -5.22 5.92 -9.37
C ILE A 59 -4.59 5.32 -8.11
N GLN A 60 -3.27 5.40 -7.96
CA GLN A 60 -2.54 4.94 -6.79
C GLN A 60 -2.96 5.70 -5.55
N THR A 61 -2.92 7.03 -5.59
CA THR A 61 -3.24 7.87 -4.43
C THR A 61 -4.70 7.74 -4.05
N PHE A 62 -5.62 7.77 -5.00
CA PHE A 62 -7.04 7.59 -4.72
C PHE A 62 -7.32 6.23 -4.07
N GLY A 63 -6.83 5.14 -4.67
CA GLY A 63 -7.00 3.79 -4.13
C GLY A 63 -6.45 3.66 -2.71
N ALA A 64 -5.20 4.10 -2.50
CA ALA A 64 -4.53 4.02 -1.21
C ALA A 64 -5.25 4.85 -0.14
N VAL A 65 -5.55 6.12 -0.41
CA VAL A 65 -6.20 7.02 0.56
C VAL A 65 -7.57 6.49 0.98
N VAL A 66 -8.41 6.07 0.03
CA VAL A 66 -9.74 5.52 0.34
C VAL A 66 -9.64 4.28 1.24
N MET A 67 -8.75 3.33 0.88
CA MET A 67 -8.58 2.11 1.66
C MET A 67 -8.03 2.39 3.06
N TYR A 68 -7.04 3.26 3.18
CA TYR A 68 -6.45 3.60 4.49
C TYR A 68 -7.39 4.42 5.37
N VAL A 69 -8.16 5.34 4.81
CA VAL A 69 -9.21 6.05 5.56
C VAL A 69 -10.29 5.09 6.03
N GLY A 70 -10.69 4.13 5.18
CA GLY A 70 -11.61 3.07 5.57
C GLY A 70 -11.10 2.26 6.76
N LEU A 71 -9.85 1.79 6.68
CA LEU A 71 -9.21 1.06 7.77
C LEU A 71 -9.10 1.90 9.04
N LEU A 72 -8.66 3.16 8.93
CA LEU A 72 -8.54 4.07 10.07
C LEU A 72 -9.88 4.31 10.77
N ARG A 73 -10.98 4.46 10.02
CA ARG A 73 -12.32 4.66 10.58
C ARG A 73 -12.86 3.42 11.28
N GLY A 74 -12.65 2.26 10.67
CA GLY A 74 -13.22 1.02 11.16
C GLY A 74 -12.37 0.30 12.21
N MET A 75 -11.04 0.40 12.11
CA MET A 75 -10.15 -0.11 13.15
C MET A 75 -10.20 0.82 14.35
N LYS A 76 -10.60 0.30 15.49
CA LYS A 76 -10.34 1.00 16.75
C LYS A 76 -8.87 0.80 17.08
N PRO A 77 -7.99 1.80 16.90
CA PRO A 77 -6.58 1.62 17.21
C PRO A 77 -6.42 1.37 18.69
N LEU A 78 -5.65 0.34 19.05
CA LEU A 78 -5.45 -0.07 20.44
C LEU A 78 -4.72 1.00 21.26
N TYR A 79 -4.00 1.90 20.59
CA TYR A 79 -3.27 2.99 21.25
C TYR A 79 -3.00 4.15 20.27
N ARG A 80 -2.84 5.36 20.83
CA ARG A 80 -2.65 6.60 20.06
C ARG A 80 -1.53 6.55 19.00
N PRO A 81 -0.33 5.98 19.26
CA PRO A 81 0.72 5.93 18.24
C PRO A 81 0.29 5.25 16.94
N MET A 82 -0.60 4.25 17.01
CA MET A 82 -1.12 3.57 15.82
C MET A 82 -2.01 4.50 14.98
N THR A 83 -2.82 5.34 15.62
CA THR A 83 -3.62 6.36 14.91
C THR A 83 -2.74 7.38 14.21
N VAL A 84 -1.68 7.85 14.88
CA VAL A 84 -0.70 8.78 14.30
C VAL A 84 0.00 8.13 13.11
N ALA A 85 0.43 6.88 13.23
CA ALA A 85 1.06 6.14 12.14
C ALA A 85 0.13 6.00 10.91
N TRP A 86 -1.17 5.76 11.10
CA TRP A 86 -2.15 5.76 10.02
C TRP A 86 -2.24 7.12 9.31
N TRP A 87 -2.30 8.22 10.06
CA TRP A 87 -2.33 9.55 9.46
C TRP A 87 -1.03 9.86 8.71
N ILE A 88 0.13 9.43 9.23
CA ILE A 88 1.41 9.56 8.54
C ILE A 88 1.40 8.78 7.22
N VAL A 89 0.91 7.54 7.22
CA VAL A 89 0.78 6.73 6.00
C VAL A 89 -0.11 7.42 4.97
N ILE A 90 -1.26 7.96 5.37
CA ILE A 90 -2.16 8.69 4.47
C ILE A 90 -1.47 9.93 3.92
N ALA A 91 -0.85 10.74 4.78
CA ALA A 91 -0.15 11.97 4.38
C ALA A 91 1.01 11.68 3.41
N LEU A 92 1.79 10.62 3.64
CA LEU A 92 2.89 10.22 2.76
C LEU A 92 2.39 9.72 1.39
N ASN A 93 1.23 9.04 1.33
CA ASN A 93 0.63 8.68 0.03
C ASN A 93 0.17 9.90 -0.75
N VAL A 94 -0.40 10.90 -0.07
CA VAL A 94 -0.76 12.19 -0.70
C VAL A 94 0.49 12.95 -1.13
N ALA A 95 1.56 12.97 -0.32
CA ALA A 95 2.84 13.57 -0.70
C ALA A 95 3.45 12.86 -1.92
N GLY A 96 3.34 11.54 -2.00
CA GLY A 96 3.76 10.73 -3.15
C GLY A 96 3.11 11.20 -4.46
N PHE A 97 1.83 11.55 -4.45
CA PHE A 97 1.17 12.13 -5.62
C PHE A 97 1.90 13.36 -6.18
N PHE A 98 2.27 14.29 -5.31
CA PHE A 98 2.98 15.51 -5.73
C PHE A 98 4.40 15.22 -6.21
N THR A 99 5.07 14.24 -5.61
CA THR A 99 6.42 13.85 -6.05
C THR A 99 6.42 13.14 -7.40
N GLU A 100 5.37 12.42 -7.74
CA GLU A 100 5.24 11.74 -9.04
C GLU A 100 4.77 12.69 -10.16
N THR A 101 4.01 13.73 -9.82
CA THR A 101 3.39 14.62 -10.80
C THR A 101 4.15 15.92 -11.05
N ILE A 102 4.95 16.39 -10.09
CA ILE A 102 5.68 17.67 -10.18
C ILE A 102 7.20 17.39 -10.17
N PRO A 103 7.88 17.47 -11.33
CA PRO A 103 9.31 17.13 -11.42
C PRO A 103 10.21 17.90 -10.44
N ALA A 104 9.93 19.18 -10.20
CA ALA A 104 10.71 20.00 -9.26
C ALA A 104 10.61 19.45 -7.84
N ILE A 105 9.45 18.96 -7.43
CA ILE A 105 9.22 18.35 -6.12
C ILE A 105 9.85 16.95 -6.08
N MET A 106 9.77 16.19 -7.14
CA MET A 106 10.36 14.86 -7.25
C MET A 106 11.88 14.91 -6.95
N PHE A 107 12.59 15.83 -7.57
CA PHE A 107 14.04 15.98 -7.35
C PHE A 107 14.40 16.46 -5.93
N SER A 108 13.52 17.23 -5.30
CA SER A 108 13.79 17.82 -3.98
C SER A 108 13.45 16.90 -2.82
N ILE A 109 12.28 16.26 -2.85
CA ILE A 109 11.75 15.48 -1.73
C ILE A 109 11.28 14.06 -2.09
N GLY A 110 11.37 13.66 -3.35
CA GLY A 110 10.90 12.33 -3.79
C GLY A 110 11.61 11.19 -3.04
N LEU A 111 12.94 11.24 -2.94
CA LEU A 111 13.71 10.24 -2.19
C LEU A 111 13.37 10.24 -0.69
N PRO A 112 13.35 11.39 0.02
CA PRO A 112 12.89 11.44 1.40
C PRO A 112 11.49 10.86 1.61
N VAL A 113 10.53 11.14 0.73
CA VAL A 113 9.17 10.60 0.82
C VAL A 113 9.17 9.08 0.65
N ALA A 114 9.88 8.55 -0.36
CA ALA A 114 9.97 7.12 -0.60
C ALA A 114 10.61 6.37 0.59
N VAL A 115 11.71 6.90 1.13
CA VAL A 115 12.37 6.33 2.32
C VAL A 115 11.47 6.39 3.54
N SER A 116 10.75 7.50 3.74
CA SER A 116 9.80 7.66 4.85
C SER A 116 8.64 6.66 4.76
N LEU A 117 8.12 6.43 3.56
CA LEU A 117 7.12 5.38 3.33
C LEU A 117 7.64 4.01 3.76
N MET A 118 8.84 3.62 3.34
CA MET A 118 9.45 2.35 3.72
C MET A 118 9.60 2.21 5.25
N LEU A 119 10.14 3.26 5.89
CA LEU A 119 10.37 3.27 7.34
C LEU A 119 9.09 3.24 8.17
N VAL A 120 7.97 3.71 7.63
CA VAL A 120 6.68 3.70 8.33
C VAL A 120 5.88 2.43 8.02
N TYR A 121 5.82 2.01 6.77
CA TYR A 121 5.01 0.85 6.35
C TYR A 121 5.45 -0.47 6.98
N LEU A 122 6.77 -0.72 7.03
CA LEU A 122 7.28 -1.98 7.54
C LEU A 122 6.98 -2.17 9.04
N PRO A 123 7.43 -1.28 9.95
CA PRO A 123 7.15 -1.46 11.38
C PRO A 123 5.66 -1.35 11.69
N PHE A 124 4.93 -0.51 10.95
CA PHE A 124 3.49 -0.36 11.13
C PHE A 124 2.72 -1.61 10.68
N GLY A 125 3.07 -2.19 9.52
CA GLY A 125 2.54 -3.47 9.08
C GLY A 125 2.82 -4.59 10.08
N CYS A 126 4.03 -4.67 10.61
CA CYS A 126 4.39 -5.61 11.68
C CYS A 126 3.57 -5.38 12.96
N ALA A 127 3.37 -4.12 13.36
CA ALA A 127 2.58 -3.78 14.53
C ALA A 127 1.10 -4.21 14.35
N ILE A 128 0.52 -4.00 13.18
CA ILE A 128 -0.84 -4.48 12.87
C ILE A 128 -0.88 -6.02 12.90
N ALA A 129 0.08 -6.69 12.26
CA ALA A 129 0.14 -8.14 12.23
C ALA A 129 0.32 -8.77 13.61
N TYR A 130 1.00 -8.08 14.53
CA TYR A 130 1.19 -8.52 15.90
C TYR A 130 -0.05 -8.28 16.78
N ASN A 131 -0.67 -7.10 16.69
CA ASN A 131 -1.74 -6.68 17.61
C ASN A 131 -3.13 -7.15 17.20
N TYR A 132 -3.35 -7.49 15.93
CA TYR A 132 -4.66 -7.93 15.44
C TYR A 132 -4.63 -9.40 15.03
N ARG A 133 -5.82 -10.02 14.98
CA ARG A 133 -6.03 -11.40 14.53
C ARG A 133 -6.91 -11.43 13.27
N GLY A 134 -7.02 -12.61 12.66
CA GLY A 134 -7.89 -12.83 11.51
C GLY A 134 -7.51 -12.00 10.27
N ARG A 135 -8.49 -11.37 9.65
CA ARG A 135 -8.30 -10.63 8.40
C ARG A 135 -7.48 -9.36 8.56
N LEU A 136 -7.61 -8.67 9.69
CA LEU A 136 -6.79 -7.48 9.97
C LEU A 136 -5.31 -7.81 10.11
N ARG A 137 -4.98 -8.96 10.70
CA ARG A 137 -3.59 -9.45 10.72
C ARG A 137 -3.05 -9.61 9.29
N GLN A 138 -3.87 -10.12 8.37
CA GLN A 138 -3.47 -10.25 6.96
C GLN A 138 -3.17 -8.89 6.32
N VAL A 139 -3.95 -7.83 6.63
CA VAL A 139 -3.64 -6.47 6.16
C VAL A 139 -2.24 -6.06 6.60
N GLY A 140 -1.88 -6.26 7.87
CA GLY A 140 -0.54 -5.94 8.38
C GLY A 140 0.57 -6.75 7.72
N VAL A 141 0.36 -8.06 7.55
CA VAL A 141 1.34 -8.94 6.88
C VAL A 141 1.56 -8.51 5.43
N TRP A 142 0.49 -8.28 4.67
CA TRP A 142 0.61 -7.88 3.26
C TRP A 142 1.15 -6.46 3.09
N MET A 143 0.88 -5.56 4.04
CA MET A 143 1.48 -4.23 4.09
C MET A 143 3.01 -4.31 4.28
N ALA A 144 3.48 -5.14 5.20
CA ALA A 144 4.91 -5.37 5.41
C ALA A 144 5.55 -6.05 4.19
N LEU A 145 4.90 -7.08 3.62
CA LEU A 145 5.38 -7.76 2.42
C LEU A 145 5.42 -6.82 1.22
N TYR A 146 4.45 -5.92 1.05
CA TYR A 146 4.47 -4.93 -0.02
C TYR A 146 5.76 -4.11 -0.01
N ILE A 147 6.15 -3.61 1.15
CA ILE A 147 7.39 -2.83 1.28
C ILE A 147 8.64 -3.69 1.02
N LEU A 148 8.69 -4.90 1.57
CA LEU A 148 9.82 -5.79 1.35
C LEU A 148 9.99 -6.13 -0.13
N VAL A 149 8.89 -6.46 -0.81
CA VAL A 149 8.90 -6.81 -2.24
C VAL A 149 9.22 -5.58 -3.09
N SER A 150 8.60 -4.43 -2.85
CA SER A 150 8.80 -3.23 -3.67
C SER A 150 10.15 -2.54 -3.44
N SER A 151 10.85 -2.85 -2.35
CA SER A 151 12.13 -2.20 -2.02
C SER A 151 13.32 -3.14 -2.13
N ILE A 152 13.23 -4.35 -1.57
CA ILE A 152 14.34 -5.29 -1.50
C ILE A 152 14.52 -6.04 -2.83
N ILE A 153 13.44 -6.51 -3.44
CA ILE A 153 13.51 -7.25 -4.70
C ILE A 153 14.13 -6.41 -5.82
N PRO A 154 13.74 -5.14 -6.05
CA PRO A 154 14.39 -4.28 -7.02
C PRO A 154 15.91 -4.17 -6.84
N VAL A 155 16.35 -3.96 -5.60
CA VAL A 155 17.79 -3.86 -5.29
C VAL A 155 18.50 -5.17 -5.60
N LEU A 156 17.96 -6.31 -5.20
CA LEU A 156 18.56 -7.63 -5.48
C LEU A 156 18.60 -7.93 -6.98
N VAL A 157 17.51 -7.63 -7.69
CA VAL A 157 17.47 -7.86 -9.15
C VAL A 157 18.46 -6.95 -9.87
N PHE A 158 18.57 -5.67 -9.48
CA PHE A 158 19.53 -4.74 -10.04
C PHE A 158 20.99 -5.19 -9.83
N LEU A 159 21.28 -5.86 -8.71
CA LEU A 159 22.61 -6.40 -8.41
C LEU A 159 22.93 -7.68 -9.20
N LEU A 160 21.91 -8.47 -9.56
CA LEU A 160 22.09 -9.79 -10.18
C LEU A 160 21.93 -9.79 -11.70
N PHE A 161 21.19 -8.83 -12.25
CA PHE A 161 20.85 -8.77 -13.67
C PHE A 161 21.17 -7.39 -14.27
N PRO A 162 21.63 -7.31 -15.51
CA PRO A 162 21.77 -6.04 -16.21
C PRO A 162 20.41 -5.31 -16.27
N PRO A 163 20.38 -3.98 -16.04
CA PRO A 163 19.14 -3.22 -16.03
C PRO A 163 18.36 -3.29 -17.36
N ASP A 164 19.06 -3.50 -18.47
CA ASP A 164 18.46 -3.58 -19.81
C ASP A 164 17.97 -5.00 -20.17
N SER A 165 18.08 -5.97 -19.24
CA SER A 165 17.60 -7.31 -19.51
C SER A 165 16.10 -7.43 -19.30
N TRP A 166 15.38 -8.07 -20.23
CA TRP A 166 13.96 -8.37 -20.09
C TRP A 166 13.64 -9.21 -18.84
N ILE A 167 14.58 -10.09 -18.43
CA ILE A 167 14.47 -10.87 -17.20
C ILE A 167 14.49 -9.95 -15.98
N GLY A 168 15.37 -8.96 -15.95
CA GLY A 168 15.45 -7.96 -14.90
C GLY A 168 14.11 -7.21 -14.76
N SER A 169 13.57 -6.71 -15.85
CA SER A 169 12.30 -6.00 -15.87
C SER A 169 11.14 -6.85 -15.37
N LEU A 170 10.99 -8.09 -15.88
CA LEU A 170 9.91 -8.99 -15.45
C LEU A 170 10.04 -9.42 -13.98
N SER A 171 11.24 -9.65 -13.50
CA SER A 171 11.51 -10.05 -12.11
C SER A 171 11.20 -8.92 -11.12
N LEU A 172 11.23 -7.67 -11.56
CA LEU A 172 10.84 -6.50 -10.76
C LEU A 172 9.32 -6.32 -10.72
N GLU A 173 8.69 -6.44 -11.87
CA GLU A 173 7.27 -6.06 -12.03
C GLU A 173 6.32 -7.14 -11.50
N ILE A 174 6.53 -8.41 -11.83
CA ILE A 174 5.61 -9.49 -11.47
C ILE A 174 5.38 -9.61 -9.96
N PRO A 175 6.43 -9.70 -9.10
CA PRO A 175 6.23 -9.79 -7.66
C PRO A 175 5.52 -8.55 -7.08
N THR A 176 5.90 -7.37 -7.55
CA THR A 176 5.31 -6.11 -7.10
C THR A 176 3.81 -6.06 -7.42
N ILE A 177 3.43 -6.40 -8.65
CA ILE A 177 2.03 -6.46 -9.07
C ILE A 177 1.24 -7.47 -8.27
N ALA A 178 1.78 -8.68 -8.10
CA ALA A 178 1.11 -9.73 -7.34
C ALA A 178 0.84 -9.28 -5.89
N VAL A 179 1.81 -8.66 -5.24
CA VAL A 179 1.65 -8.17 -3.87
C VAL A 179 0.66 -7.03 -3.77
N ILE A 180 0.69 -6.06 -4.70
CA ILE A 180 -0.28 -4.96 -4.76
C ILE A 180 -1.71 -5.51 -4.88
N VAL A 181 -1.94 -6.43 -5.81
CA VAL A 181 -3.28 -6.99 -6.05
C VAL A 181 -3.78 -7.79 -4.85
N ILE A 182 -2.92 -8.62 -4.26
CA ILE A 182 -3.30 -9.41 -3.08
C ILE A 182 -3.55 -8.48 -1.89
N TYR A 183 -2.72 -7.47 -1.69
CA TYR A 183 -2.89 -6.49 -0.62
C TYR A 183 -4.21 -5.73 -0.76
N ALA A 184 -4.51 -5.22 -1.94
CA ALA A 184 -5.77 -4.55 -2.23
C ALA A 184 -6.98 -5.48 -2.03
N TRP A 185 -6.87 -6.73 -2.46
CA TRP A 185 -7.92 -7.74 -2.26
C TRP A 185 -8.18 -8.02 -0.77
N VAL A 186 -7.11 -8.13 0.04
CA VAL A 186 -7.24 -8.32 1.49
C VAL A 186 -7.89 -7.10 2.14
N GLN A 187 -7.48 -5.88 1.79
CA GLN A 187 -8.09 -4.65 2.27
C GLN A 187 -9.59 -4.59 1.92
N ARG A 188 -9.94 -4.84 0.65
CA ARG A 188 -11.34 -4.92 0.21
C ARG A 188 -12.13 -5.93 1.03
N ARG A 189 -11.57 -7.12 1.26
CA ARG A 189 -12.22 -8.20 2.00
C ARG A 189 -12.46 -7.88 3.48
N VAL A 190 -11.70 -6.95 4.03
CA VAL A 190 -11.88 -6.44 5.40
C VAL A 190 -12.94 -5.35 5.44
N LEU A 191 -13.03 -4.51 4.40
CA LEU A 191 -13.87 -3.32 4.39
C LEU A 191 -15.28 -3.54 3.81
N VAL A 192 -15.51 -4.58 3.01
CA VAL A 192 -16.74 -4.80 2.21
C VAL A 192 -17.63 -5.91 2.81
N LEU A 193 -17.33 -6.40 3.95
CA LEU A 193 -18.28 -7.30 4.61
C LEU A 193 -19.37 -6.48 5.27
#